data_640790aad2c6a14a815d7395d2469266
#
_entry.id   640790aad2c6a14a815d7395d2469266
#
_cell.length_a   1.000
_cell.length_b   1.000
_cell.length_c   1.000
_cell.angle_alpha   90.00
_cell.angle_beta   90.00
_cell.angle_gamma   90.00
#
_symmetry.space_group_name_H-M   'P 1'
#
loop_
_entity.id
_entity.type
_entity.pdbx_description
1 polymer ?
#
loop_
_entity_poly.entity_id
_entity_poly.type
_entity_poly.pdbx_seq_one_letter_code
_entity_poly.pdbx_strand_id
1 'polypeptide(L)'
;MRALGRAGVSAAGARGGQPGAVEPRSGIRRGEPALTSRAAWKAPSRARVQRIRARLAEVYGVPVAPPHGHPIAELILTVLSQSTNDRNRDVAYLRLRERFEDWHAVRDAPLEEIEEAIRPGGISKVKSARIQAILRAIGDPLDLDWIELAPVAQSQAYLCSLPGVGRKTAACVLLFTFGLRDVPVDTHVSRVGTRLGLLRPKASFDELHDAMLSLTPPGAELELHINLLRHGRRTCQAQRPACERCALARMCPSRDEYRRPPRP
;
A
#
# COMPACT_ATOMS: atom_id res chain seq x y z
N MET A 1 -10.17 5.80 67.98
CA MET A 1 -11.15 6.46 68.88
C MET A 1 -11.94 7.49 68.09
N ARG A 2 -13.26 7.36 68.18
CA ARG A 2 -14.35 8.29 67.81
C ARG A 2 -14.46 8.64 66.32
N ALA A 3 -15.42 8.13 65.58
CA ALA A 3 -16.90 7.96 65.67
C ALA A 3 -17.69 9.20 65.20
N LEU A 4 -18.44 8.95 64.07
CA LEU A 4 -19.84 9.29 63.83
C LEU A 4 -20.23 10.75 63.53
N GLY A 5 -20.93 10.91 62.42
CA GLY A 5 -21.86 12.00 62.16
C GLY A 5 -22.69 11.72 60.90
N ARG A 6 -23.81 11.00 61.07
CA ARG A 6 -24.93 10.88 60.10
C ARG A 6 -25.89 12.05 60.30
N ALA A 7 -26.36 12.59 59.20
CA ALA A 7 -27.70 13.16 59.05
C ALA A 7 -27.93 13.33 57.53
N GLY A 8 -28.93 12.91 56.86
CA GLY A 8 -30.33 12.67 57.17
C GLY A 8 -31.21 13.58 56.30
N VAL A 9 -31.75 13.03 55.19
CA VAL A 9 -33.08 13.23 54.60
C VAL A 9 -33.53 14.64 54.16
N SER A 10 -33.83 14.80 52.87
CA SER A 10 -35.21 15.14 52.46
C SER A 10 -35.39 14.99 50.94
N ALA A 11 -36.43 14.25 50.59
CA ALA A 11 -36.96 14.14 49.23
C ALA A 11 -37.90 15.34 48.95
N ALA A 12 -37.78 15.91 47.74
CA ALA A 12 -38.87 16.67 47.14
C ALA A 12 -38.87 16.43 45.63
N GLY A 13 -39.95 15.85 45.15
CA GLY A 13 -40.19 15.55 43.75
C GLY A 13 -40.50 16.79 42.94
N ALA A 14 -40.16 16.71 41.66
CA ALA A 14 -40.74 17.52 40.60
C ALA A 14 -40.65 16.81 39.26
N ARG A 15 -41.76 16.34 38.83
CA ARG A 15 -42.38 16.38 37.49
C ARG A 15 -41.47 16.28 36.27
N GLY A 16 -41.84 15.31 35.46
CA GLY A 16 -41.35 14.97 34.14
C GLY A 16 -41.45 16.10 33.11
N GLY A 17 -40.47 16.13 32.29
CA GLY A 17 -40.40 16.75 31.00
C GLY A 17 -39.62 15.82 30.09
N GLN A 18 -40.32 15.08 29.25
CA GLN A 18 -39.70 14.32 28.18
C GLN A 18 -39.06 15.32 27.19
N PRO A 19 -37.79 15.22 26.84
CA PRO A 19 -37.28 15.93 25.68
C PRO A 19 -37.76 15.22 24.42
N GLY A 20 -38.43 15.99 23.56
CA GLY A 20 -38.96 15.56 22.28
C GLY A 20 -37.89 14.88 21.42
N ALA A 21 -38.30 13.77 20.82
CA ALA A 21 -37.57 13.10 19.78
C ALA A 21 -37.34 14.07 18.62
N VAL A 22 -36.08 14.45 18.41
CA VAL A 22 -35.65 15.13 17.18
C VAL A 22 -35.59 14.06 16.10
N GLU A 23 -36.56 14.07 15.20
CA GLU A 23 -36.52 13.29 13.98
C GLU A 23 -35.25 13.64 13.19
N PRO A 24 -34.49 12.67 12.74
CA PRO A 24 -33.36 12.94 11.84
C PRO A 24 -33.91 13.41 10.50
N ARG A 25 -33.62 14.66 10.15
CA ARG A 25 -33.89 15.21 8.82
C ARG A 25 -33.38 14.24 7.77
N SER A 26 -34.28 13.73 6.93
CA SER A 26 -33.99 12.94 5.76
C SER A 26 -33.08 13.74 4.80
N GLY A 27 -31.75 13.59 4.97
CA GLY A 27 -30.81 14.04 3.99
C GLY A 27 -31.05 13.21 2.73
N ILE A 28 -31.36 13.90 1.64
CA ILE A 28 -31.47 13.37 0.29
C ILE A 28 -30.20 12.59 0.01
N ARG A 29 -30.24 11.28 0.14
CA ARG A 29 -29.23 10.39 -0.41
C ARG A 29 -29.33 10.56 -1.92
N ARG A 30 -28.40 11.32 -2.50
CA ARG A 30 -28.20 11.27 -3.95
C ARG A 30 -27.92 9.80 -4.26
N GLY A 31 -28.86 9.18 -4.99
CA GLY A 31 -28.79 7.77 -5.33
C GLY A 31 -27.43 7.48 -5.96
N GLU A 32 -26.69 6.61 -5.32
CA GLU A 32 -25.63 5.89 -6.03
C GLU A 32 -26.31 5.24 -7.24
N PRO A 33 -25.79 5.43 -8.46
CA PRO A 33 -26.38 4.76 -9.62
C PRO A 33 -26.40 3.26 -9.31
N ALA A 34 -27.60 2.68 -9.32
CA ALA A 34 -27.78 1.25 -9.18
C ALA A 34 -26.86 0.58 -10.19
N LEU A 35 -25.89 -0.18 -9.69
CA LEU A 35 -24.99 -1.00 -10.49
C LEU A 35 -25.86 -2.03 -11.22
N THR A 36 -26.32 -1.67 -12.43
CA THR A 36 -26.91 -2.60 -13.38
C THR A 36 -25.98 -3.81 -13.49
N SER A 37 -26.52 -5.00 -13.39
CA SER A 37 -25.92 -6.33 -13.33
C SER A 37 -24.51 -6.38 -13.92
N ARG A 38 -23.49 -6.19 -13.10
CA ARG A 38 -22.10 -6.47 -13.51
C ARG A 38 -22.02 -7.97 -13.75
N ALA A 39 -21.84 -8.35 -15.00
CA ALA A 39 -21.47 -9.72 -15.33
C ALA A 39 -20.37 -10.18 -14.36
N ALA A 40 -20.49 -11.37 -13.77
CA ALA A 40 -19.54 -11.86 -12.79
C ALA A 40 -18.11 -11.71 -13.35
N TRP A 41 -17.21 -11.11 -12.57
CA TRP A 41 -15.82 -10.94 -12.99
C TRP A 41 -15.23 -12.29 -13.38
N LYS A 42 -14.59 -12.33 -14.54
CA LYS A 42 -13.87 -13.50 -15.03
C LYS A 42 -12.37 -13.21 -15.07
N ALA A 43 -11.57 -14.17 -14.64
CA ALA A 43 -10.13 -14.05 -14.71
C ALA A 43 -9.68 -13.79 -16.16
N PRO A 44 -8.76 -12.85 -16.40
CA PRO A 44 -8.30 -12.53 -17.74
C PRO A 44 -7.48 -13.68 -18.33
N SER A 45 -7.56 -13.84 -19.66
CA SER A 45 -6.69 -14.79 -20.35
C SER A 45 -5.23 -14.30 -20.37
N ARG A 46 -4.28 -15.24 -20.44
CA ARG A 46 -2.85 -14.91 -20.57
C ARG A 46 -2.59 -14.02 -21.78
N ALA A 47 -3.26 -14.26 -22.92
CA ALA A 47 -3.13 -13.44 -24.11
C ALA A 47 -3.57 -11.98 -23.89
N ARG A 48 -4.60 -11.76 -23.05
CA ARG A 48 -5.02 -10.41 -22.66
C ARG A 48 -3.95 -9.70 -21.83
N VAL A 49 -3.37 -10.39 -20.85
CA VAL A 49 -2.29 -9.85 -20.02
C VAL A 49 -1.08 -9.47 -20.87
N GLN A 50 -0.68 -10.33 -21.80
CA GLN A 50 0.42 -10.06 -22.72
C GLN A 50 0.17 -8.83 -23.60
N ARG A 51 -1.04 -8.67 -24.16
CA ARG A 51 -1.38 -7.46 -24.94
C ARG A 51 -1.32 -6.19 -24.11
N ILE A 52 -1.80 -6.24 -22.87
CA ILE A 52 -1.73 -5.08 -21.95
C ILE A 52 -0.27 -4.76 -21.63
N ARG A 53 0.54 -5.78 -21.32
CA ARG A 53 1.97 -5.63 -21.04
C ARG A 53 2.71 -5.02 -22.23
N ALA A 54 2.54 -5.58 -23.41
CA ALA A 54 3.16 -5.06 -24.64
C ALA A 54 2.80 -3.59 -24.86
N ARG A 55 1.53 -3.23 -24.69
CA ARG A 55 1.09 -1.83 -24.87
C ARG A 55 1.65 -0.90 -23.80
N LEU A 56 1.82 -1.37 -22.58
CA LEU A 56 2.49 -0.60 -21.52
C LEU A 56 3.98 -0.41 -21.82
N ALA A 57 4.66 -1.45 -22.34
CA ALA A 57 6.07 -1.37 -22.73
C ALA A 57 6.31 -0.39 -23.89
N GLU A 58 5.40 -0.34 -24.87
CA GLU A 58 5.45 0.68 -25.94
C GLU A 58 5.39 2.11 -25.41
N VAL A 59 4.63 2.35 -24.33
CA VAL A 59 4.42 3.70 -23.75
C VAL A 59 5.52 4.08 -22.75
N TYR A 60 5.96 3.12 -21.92
CA TYR A 60 6.81 3.39 -20.76
C TYR A 60 8.19 2.76 -20.86
N GLY A 61 8.45 1.99 -21.89
CA GLY A 61 9.67 1.19 -22.05
C GLY A 61 9.66 -0.05 -21.17
N VAL A 62 10.71 -0.85 -21.30
CA VAL A 62 10.99 -1.98 -20.41
C VAL A 62 11.98 -1.48 -19.35
N PRO A 63 11.59 -1.43 -18.07
CA PRO A 63 12.49 -0.97 -17.03
C PRO A 63 13.62 -1.96 -16.84
N VAL A 64 14.82 -1.44 -16.66
CA VAL A 64 15.99 -2.22 -16.29
C VAL A 64 16.42 -1.77 -14.91
N ALA A 65 16.31 -2.63 -13.94
CA ALA A 65 16.78 -2.43 -12.57
C ALA A 65 17.25 -3.80 -12.05
N PRO A 66 18.55 -4.07 -12.10
CA PRO A 66 19.10 -5.31 -11.53
C PRO A 66 18.84 -5.33 -10.01
N PRO A 67 18.70 -6.52 -9.41
CA PRO A 67 18.65 -6.67 -7.97
C PRO A 67 19.86 -6.01 -7.31
N HIS A 68 19.63 -5.31 -6.19
CA HIS A 68 20.69 -4.51 -5.56
C HIS A 68 21.35 -5.19 -4.34
N GLY A 69 20.81 -6.32 -3.87
CA GLY A 69 21.42 -7.12 -2.79
C GLY A 69 21.45 -6.46 -1.41
N HIS A 70 20.53 -5.53 -1.12
CA HIS A 70 20.49 -4.82 0.18
C HIS A 70 19.12 -4.93 0.84
N PRO A 71 18.76 -6.09 1.43
CA PRO A 71 17.40 -6.36 1.91
C PRO A 71 16.94 -5.43 3.04
N ILE A 72 17.80 -5.15 4.01
CA ILE A 72 17.46 -4.25 5.12
C ILE A 72 17.26 -2.82 4.61
N ALA A 73 18.11 -2.36 3.69
CA ALA A 73 17.96 -1.06 3.06
C ALA A 73 16.61 -0.93 2.34
N GLU A 74 16.19 -1.94 1.58
CA GLU A 74 14.90 -1.97 0.88
C GLU A 74 13.72 -2.00 1.85
N LEU A 75 13.80 -2.79 2.93
CA LEU A 75 12.78 -2.79 3.98
C LEU A 75 12.56 -1.38 4.54
N ILE A 76 13.65 -0.72 4.94
CA ILE A 76 13.59 0.63 5.52
C ILE A 76 13.11 1.64 4.49
N LEU A 77 13.60 1.60 3.25
CA LEU A 77 13.14 2.46 2.16
C LEU A 77 11.65 2.29 1.90
N THR A 78 11.17 1.05 1.94
CA THR A 78 9.74 0.75 1.75
C THR A 78 8.89 1.25 2.93
N VAL A 79 9.37 1.17 4.17
CA VAL A 79 8.71 1.80 5.33
C VAL A 79 8.65 3.31 5.16
N LEU A 80 9.76 3.94 4.76
CA LEU A 80 9.81 5.38 4.52
C LEU A 80 8.88 5.82 3.39
N SER A 81 8.60 4.98 2.41
CA SER A 81 7.71 5.27 1.29
C SER A 81 6.22 5.29 1.66
N GLN A 82 5.84 4.76 2.82
CA GLN A 82 4.44 4.73 3.26
C GLN A 82 3.90 6.15 3.47
N SER A 83 2.78 6.46 2.80
CA SER A 83 2.09 7.77 2.92
C SER A 83 3.00 8.98 2.66
N THR A 84 3.95 8.85 1.75
CA THR A 84 4.85 9.94 1.34
C THR A 84 5.14 9.89 -0.15
N ASN A 85 5.69 10.97 -0.71
CA ASN A 85 6.15 11.01 -2.10
C ASN A 85 7.61 10.54 -2.19
N ASP A 86 8.04 10.17 -3.41
CA ASP A 86 9.38 9.62 -3.64
C ASP A 86 10.49 10.58 -3.20
N ARG A 87 10.36 11.89 -3.48
CA ARG A 87 11.36 12.90 -3.09
C ARG A 87 11.57 12.96 -1.57
N ASN A 88 10.49 13.03 -0.82
CA ASN A 88 10.57 13.11 0.64
C ASN A 88 11.07 11.80 1.26
N ARG A 89 10.70 10.65 0.67
CA ARG A 89 11.26 9.35 1.03
C ARG A 89 12.77 9.33 0.86
N ASP A 90 13.25 9.76 -0.31
CA ASP A 90 14.68 9.74 -0.63
C ASP A 90 15.49 10.67 0.29
N VAL A 91 14.97 11.88 0.56
CA VAL A 91 15.57 12.80 1.53
C VAL A 91 15.64 12.19 2.93
N ALA A 92 14.56 11.55 3.38
CA ALA A 92 14.53 10.91 4.70
C ALA A 92 15.52 9.73 4.77
N TYR A 93 15.60 8.92 3.72
CA TYR A 93 16.54 7.81 3.64
C TYR A 93 17.99 8.28 3.66
N LEU A 94 18.34 9.28 2.85
CA LEU A 94 19.70 9.82 2.78
C LEU A 94 20.14 10.41 4.13
N ARG A 95 19.27 11.20 4.79
CA ARG A 95 19.55 11.73 6.13
C ARG A 95 19.75 10.62 7.17
N LEU A 96 18.96 9.56 7.10
CA LEU A 96 19.13 8.42 8.00
C LEU A 96 20.51 7.77 7.79
N ARG A 97 20.92 7.57 6.53
CA ARG A 97 22.21 6.99 6.18
C ARG A 97 23.41 7.89 6.47
N GLU A 98 23.21 9.20 6.41
CA GLU A 98 24.23 10.19 6.78
C GLU A 98 24.43 10.27 8.31
N ARG A 99 23.32 10.12 9.06
CA ARG A 99 23.32 10.21 10.53
C ARG A 99 23.89 8.97 11.20
N PHE A 100 23.68 7.78 10.64
CA PHE A 100 24.04 6.50 11.23
C PHE A 100 24.95 5.70 10.32
N GLU A 101 26.05 5.20 10.87
CA GLU A 101 27.08 4.46 10.15
C GLU A 101 26.52 3.16 9.55
N ASP A 102 25.75 2.41 10.33
CA ASP A 102 25.17 1.13 9.94
C ASP A 102 23.76 0.91 10.53
N TRP A 103 23.17 -0.26 10.26
CA TRP A 103 21.85 -0.60 10.75
C TRP A 103 21.82 -0.98 12.23
N HIS A 104 22.95 -1.38 12.83
CA HIS A 104 23.05 -1.60 14.26
C HIS A 104 22.96 -0.25 14.99
N ALA A 105 23.66 0.76 14.51
CA ALA A 105 23.56 2.10 15.03
C ALA A 105 22.13 2.65 14.97
N VAL A 106 21.37 2.38 13.89
CA VAL A 106 19.95 2.75 13.80
C VAL A 106 19.11 1.96 14.81
N ARG A 107 19.36 0.65 14.96
CA ARG A 107 18.62 -0.20 15.90
C ARG A 107 18.75 0.25 17.34
N ASP A 108 19.96 0.68 17.73
CA ASP A 108 20.34 0.94 19.11
C ASP A 108 20.26 2.44 19.50
N ALA A 109 20.02 3.32 18.52
CA ALA A 109 19.88 4.75 18.74
C ALA A 109 18.65 5.12 19.58
N PRO A 110 18.67 6.28 20.26
CA PRO A 110 17.46 6.89 20.79
C PRO A 110 16.43 7.11 19.68
N LEU A 111 15.15 6.81 19.98
CA LEU A 111 14.09 6.88 18.99
C LEU A 111 13.92 8.27 18.38
N GLU A 112 14.15 9.30 19.21
CA GLU A 112 14.06 10.71 18.85
C GLU A 112 15.09 11.10 17.78
N GLU A 113 16.26 10.48 17.79
CA GLU A 113 17.31 10.73 16.78
C GLU A 113 16.92 10.15 15.41
N ILE A 114 16.35 8.95 15.41
CA ILE A 114 15.82 8.34 14.19
C ILE A 114 14.66 9.18 13.65
N GLU A 115 13.75 9.61 14.56
CA GLU A 115 12.60 10.44 14.19
C GLU A 115 13.03 11.75 13.53
N GLU A 116 14.03 12.43 14.12
CA GLU A 116 14.60 13.67 13.56
C GLU A 116 15.19 13.45 12.17
N ALA A 117 16.01 12.41 12.00
CA ALA A 117 16.63 12.09 10.74
C ALA A 117 15.61 11.88 9.61
N ILE A 118 14.52 11.15 9.90
CA ILE A 118 13.50 10.79 8.89
C ILE A 118 12.32 11.77 8.83
N ARG A 119 12.34 12.89 9.55
CA ARG A 119 11.24 13.88 9.61
C ARG A 119 10.72 14.32 8.24
N PRO A 120 11.55 14.55 7.21
CA PRO A 120 11.07 14.90 5.86
C PRO A 120 10.14 13.85 5.24
N GLY A 121 10.26 12.57 5.64
CA GLY A 121 9.43 11.48 5.16
C GLY A 121 7.98 11.48 5.68
N GLY A 122 7.63 12.38 6.61
CA GLY A 122 6.31 12.44 7.23
C GLY A 122 5.99 11.25 8.13
N ILE A 123 5.08 11.42 9.08
CA ILE A 123 4.69 10.40 10.07
C ILE A 123 5.94 9.78 10.77
N SER A 124 6.95 10.62 11.02
CA SER A 124 8.27 10.20 11.46
C SER A 124 8.23 9.39 12.74
N LYS A 125 7.41 9.78 13.74
CA LYS A 125 7.25 9.06 15.00
C LYS A 125 6.83 7.60 14.83
N VAL A 126 5.87 7.33 13.91
CA VAL A 126 5.40 5.96 13.66
C VAL A 126 6.44 5.18 12.86
N LYS A 127 7.07 5.84 11.87
CA LYS A 127 8.07 5.20 11.02
C LYS A 127 9.35 4.86 11.79
N SER A 128 9.84 5.74 12.66
CA SER A 128 11.04 5.50 13.47
C SER A 128 10.83 4.29 14.40
N ALA A 129 9.71 4.26 15.12
CA ALA A 129 9.37 3.12 15.97
C ALA A 129 9.27 1.80 15.17
N ARG A 130 8.70 1.84 13.97
CA ARG A 130 8.60 0.66 13.09
C ARG A 130 9.96 0.20 12.57
N ILE A 131 10.80 1.12 12.11
CA ILE A 131 12.16 0.81 11.65
C ILE A 131 12.93 0.12 12.77
N GLN A 132 12.92 0.69 13.95
CA GLN A 132 13.64 0.12 15.10
C GLN A 132 13.08 -1.26 15.51
N ALA A 133 11.76 -1.41 15.50
CA ALA A 133 11.12 -2.69 15.81
C ALA A 133 11.47 -3.77 14.77
N ILE A 134 11.54 -3.42 13.48
CA ILE A 134 11.98 -4.34 12.42
C ILE A 134 13.42 -4.78 12.67
N LEU A 135 14.35 -3.84 12.88
CA LEU A 135 15.76 -4.16 13.10
C LEU A 135 15.96 -5.04 14.34
N ARG A 136 15.23 -4.77 15.43
CA ARG A 136 15.25 -5.61 16.64
C ARG A 136 14.67 -7.00 16.41
N ALA A 137 13.64 -7.11 15.59
CA ALA A 137 13.01 -8.40 15.25
C ALA A 137 13.89 -9.27 14.34
N ILE A 138 14.70 -8.67 13.47
CA ILE A 138 15.70 -9.39 12.67
C ILE A 138 16.76 -9.98 13.62
N GLY A 139 17.20 -9.25 14.64
CA GLY A 139 18.15 -9.70 15.66
C GLY A 139 19.62 -9.58 15.20
N ASP A 140 20.49 -10.38 15.82
CA ASP A 140 21.90 -10.47 15.48
C ASP A 140 22.23 -11.86 14.91
N PRO A 141 22.93 -11.91 13.78
CA PRO A 141 23.36 -10.77 12.94
C PRO A 141 22.19 -10.10 12.24
N LEU A 142 22.31 -8.78 11.93
CA LEU A 142 21.37 -8.07 11.07
C LEU A 142 21.57 -8.51 9.62
N ASP A 143 21.07 -9.70 9.30
CA ASP A 143 21.27 -10.34 8.01
C ASP A 143 19.96 -10.97 7.49
N LEU A 144 19.72 -10.79 6.21
CA LEU A 144 18.59 -11.36 5.48
C LEU A 144 19.02 -12.02 4.16
N ASP A 145 20.32 -12.23 3.95
CA ASP A 145 20.85 -12.78 2.67
C ASP A 145 20.43 -14.24 2.47
N TRP A 146 20.12 -14.96 3.55
CA TRP A 146 19.57 -16.31 3.49
C TRP A 146 18.25 -16.40 2.68
N ILE A 147 17.53 -15.27 2.52
CA ILE A 147 16.29 -15.17 1.74
C ILE A 147 16.51 -15.55 0.28
N GLU A 148 17.68 -15.24 -0.28
CA GLU A 148 18.01 -15.54 -1.67
C GLU A 148 17.98 -17.05 -1.97
N LEU A 149 18.36 -17.86 -0.98
CA LEU A 149 18.49 -19.32 -1.12
C LEU A 149 17.25 -20.09 -0.60
N ALA A 150 16.36 -19.40 0.11
CA ALA A 150 15.19 -20.03 0.69
C ALA A 150 14.02 -20.08 -0.31
N PRO A 151 13.07 -21.02 -0.11
CA PRO A 151 11.81 -21.00 -0.87
C PRO A 151 11.09 -19.66 -0.73
N VAL A 152 10.63 -19.07 -1.83
CA VAL A 152 9.98 -17.76 -1.84
C VAL A 152 8.83 -17.65 -0.84
N ALA A 153 8.03 -18.71 -0.67
CA ALA A 153 6.94 -18.74 0.29
C ALA A 153 7.42 -18.62 1.74
N GLN A 154 8.55 -19.25 2.08
CA GLN A 154 9.16 -19.13 3.40
C GLN A 154 9.70 -17.73 3.64
N SER A 155 10.42 -17.19 2.69
CA SER A 155 10.95 -15.82 2.73
C SER A 155 9.85 -14.78 2.87
N GLN A 156 8.77 -14.95 2.13
CA GLN A 156 7.58 -14.10 2.21
C GLN A 156 6.92 -14.17 3.59
N ALA A 157 6.71 -15.38 4.12
CA ALA A 157 6.11 -15.58 5.44
C ALA A 157 6.97 -14.93 6.54
N TYR A 158 8.29 -15.12 6.49
CA TYR A 158 9.21 -14.46 7.42
C TYR A 158 9.13 -12.94 7.33
N LEU A 159 9.25 -12.36 6.13
CA LEU A 159 9.16 -10.91 5.95
C LEU A 159 7.83 -10.35 6.47
N CYS A 160 6.73 -11.04 6.21
CA CYS A 160 5.40 -10.64 6.71
C CYS A 160 5.25 -10.80 8.24
N SER A 161 6.10 -11.57 8.91
CA SER A 161 6.12 -11.68 10.37
C SER A 161 6.79 -10.49 11.06
N LEU A 162 7.58 -9.70 10.32
CA LEU A 162 8.26 -8.53 10.85
C LEU A 162 7.24 -7.40 11.18
N PRO A 163 7.47 -6.62 12.25
CA PRO A 163 6.54 -5.58 12.71
C PRO A 163 6.18 -4.58 11.61
N GLY A 164 4.91 -4.52 11.21
CA GLY A 164 4.41 -3.58 10.20
C GLY A 164 4.85 -3.84 8.76
N VAL A 165 5.41 -5.01 8.49
CA VAL A 165 5.72 -5.50 7.16
C VAL A 165 4.54 -6.32 6.65
N GLY A 166 3.86 -5.81 5.63
CA GLY A 166 2.78 -6.50 4.95
C GLY A 166 3.21 -7.11 3.62
N ARG A 167 2.29 -7.81 2.98
CA ARG A 167 2.49 -8.53 1.71
C ARG A 167 3.17 -7.67 0.62
N LYS A 168 2.78 -6.38 0.50
CA LYS A 168 3.39 -5.44 -0.47
C LYS A 168 4.86 -5.17 -0.16
N THR A 169 5.19 -4.96 1.13
CA THR A 169 6.58 -4.67 1.53
C THR A 169 7.46 -5.90 1.33
N ALA A 170 6.97 -7.08 1.71
CA ALA A 170 7.65 -8.34 1.44
C ALA A 170 7.93 -8.53 -0.05
N ALA A 171 6.94 -8.30 -0.91
CA ALA A 171 7.10 -8.39 -2.36
C ALA A 171 8.12 -7.40 -2.92
N CYS A 172 8.24 -6.18 -2.37
CA CYS A 172 9.29 -5.24 -2.76
C CYS A 172 10.68 -5.79 -2.44
N VAL A 173 10.89 -6.30 -1.23
CA VAL A 173 12.18 -6.87 -0.83
C VAL A 173 12.54 -8.05 -1.71
N LEU A 174 11.63 -8.99 -1.92
CA LEU A 174 11.86 -10.16 -2.76
C LEU A 174 12.23 -9.77 -4.20
N LEU A 175 11.47 -8.87 -4.80
CA LEU A 175 11.68 -8.48 -6.20
C LEU A 175 12.89 -7.57 -6.39
N PHE A 176 13.00 -6.48 -5.62
CA PHE A 176 14.01 -5.45 -5.89
C PHE A 176 15.38 -5.80 -5.32
N THR A 177 15.43 -6.56 -4.24
CA THR A 177 16.70 -6.95 -3.63
C THR A 177 17.29 -8.19 -4.28
N PHE A 178 16.48 -9.23 -4.48
CA PHE A 178 16.94 -10.54 -4.87
C PHE A 178 16.50 -10.96 -6.29
N GLY A 179 15.61 -10.21 -6.93
CA GLY A 179 15.01 -10.61 -8.19
C GLY A 179 14.11 -11.84 -8.08
N LEU A 180 13.71 -12.19 -6.85
CA LEU A 180 12.82 -13.32 -6.60
C LEU A 180 11.41 -13.03 -7.11
N ARG A 181 10.74 -14.10 -7.55
CA ARG A 181 9.46 -14.00 -8.23
C ARG A 181 8.33 -13.58 -7.29
N ASP A 182 8.08 -12.27 -7.26
CA ASP A 182 6.90 -11.66 -6.63
C ASP A 182 6.54 -10.35 -7.34
N VAL A 183 5.30 -9.87 -7.16
CA VAL A 183 4.84 -8.64 -7.78
C VAL A 183 4.22 -7.74 -6.72
N PRO A 184 4.87 -6.63 -6.35
CA PRO A 184 4.29 -5.70 -5.40
C PRO A 184 3.00 -5.10 -5.92
N VAL A 185 1.91 -5.19 -5.16
CA VAL A 185 0.61 -4.57 -5.49
C VAL A 185 0.38 -3.39 -4.56
N ASP A 186 0.69 -2.20 -5.03
CA ASP A 186 0.39 -0.96 -4.33
C ASP A 186 -1.00 -0.42 -4.73
N THR A 187 -1.37 0.74 -4.22
CA THR A 187 -2.65 1.39 -4.53
C THR A 187 -2.80 1.75 -6.01
N HIS A 188 -1.69 2.03 -6.72
CA HIS A 188 -1.71 2.30 -8.15
C HIS A 188 -1.89 1.01 -8.95
N VAL A 189 -1.11 -0.01 -8.65
CA VAL A 189 -1.19 -1.33 -9.30
C VAL A 189 -2.56 -1.95 -9.07
N SER A 190 -3.07 -1.94 -7.83
CA SER A 190 -4.40 -2.44 -7.50
C SER A 190 -5.49 -1.71 -8.30
N ARG A 191 -5.49 -0.39 -8.28
CA ARG A 191 -6.48 0.42 -9.01
C ARG A 191 -6.43 0.17 -10.52
N VAL A 192 -5.24 0.22 -11.10
CA VAL A 192 -5.07 0.01 -12.55
C VAL A 192 -5.45 -1.41 -12.93
N GLY A 193 -4.97 -2.40 -12.18
CA GLY A 193 -5.29 -3.81 -12.39
C GLY A 193 -6.79 -4.10 -12.33
N THR A 194 -7.48 -3.53 -11.34
CA THR A 194 -8.93 -3.68 -11.21
C THR A 194 -9.68 -3.00 -12.36
N ARG A 195 -9.32 -1.77 -12.72
CA ARG A 195 -9.95 -1.06 -13.84
C ARG A 195 -9.72 -1.73 -15.21
N LEU A 196 -8.56 -2.33 -15.38
CA LEU A 196 -8.26 -3.13 -16.58
C LEU A 196 -8.92 -4.52 -16.58
N GLY A 197 -9.59 -4.89 -15.49
CA GLY A 197 -10.20 -6.22 -15.33
C GLY A 197 -9.18 -7.34 -15.13
N LEU A 198 -7.95 -7.00 -14.76
CA LEU A 198 -6.91 -7.97 -14.39
C LEU A 198 -7.15 -8.54 -12.99
N LEU A 199 -7.60 -7.71 -12.08
CA LEU A 199 -7.83 -8.05 -10.67
C LEU A 199 -9.31 -8.00 -10.34
N ARG A 200 -9.76 -8.90 -9.47
CA ARG A 200 -11.14 -8.97 -9.01
C ARG A 200 -11.46 -7.74 -8.14
N PRO A 201 -12.56 -7.02 -8.42
CA PRO A 201 -13.01 -5.93 -7.56
C PRO A 201 -13.30 -6.43 -6.15
N LYS A 202 -12.93 -5.65 -5.14
CA LYS A 202 -13.14 -5.95 -3.71
C LYS A 202 -12.44 -7.22 -3.21
N ALA A 203 -11.44 -7.72 -3.92
CA ALA A 203 -10.56 -8.78 -3.42
C ALA A 203 -9.73 -8.27 -2.22
N SER A 204 -9.35 -9.15 -1.32
CA SER A 204 -8.42 -8.84 -0.24
C SER A 204 -7.04 -8.48 -0.80
N PHE A 205 -6.22 -7.84 0.01
CA PHE A 205 -4.88 -7.43 -0.45
C PHE A 205 -4.01 -8.64 -0.82
N ASP A 206 -4.10 -9.72 -0.07
CA ASP A 206 -3.38 -10.96 -0.35
C ASP A 206 -3.84 -11.61 -1.65
N GLU A 207 -5.17 -11.72 -1.86
CA GLU A 207 -5.73 -12.21 -3.12
C GLU A 207 -5.27 -11.37 -4.34
N LEU A 208 -5.12 -10.04 -4.17
CA LEU A 208 -4.64 -9.18 -5.25
C LEU A 208 -3.18 -9.47 -5.61
N HIS A 209 -2.32 -9.75 -4.63
CA HIS A 209 -0.93 -10.12 -4.86
C HIS A 209 -0.83 -11.48 -5.55
N ASP A 210 -1.53 -12.48 -5.06
CA ASP A 210 -1.52 -13.84 -5.62
C ASP A 210 -2.06 -13.85 -7.06
N ALA A 211 -3.16 -13.12 -7.30
CA ALA A 211 -3.71 -12.96 -8.63
C ALA A 211 -2.73 -12.26 -9.58
N MET A 212 -2.09 -11.16 -9.13
CA MET A 212 -1.13 -10.44 -9.97
C MET A 212 0.08 -11.32 -10.29
N LEU A 213 0.61 -12.05 -9.31
CA LEU A 213 1.73 -12.97 -9.50
C LEU A 213 1.36 -14.09 -10.50
N SER A 214 0.17 -14.69 -10.37
CA SER A 214 -0.28 -15.76 -11.25
C SER A 214 -0.49 -15.31 -12.71
N LEU A 215 -0.86 -14.04 -12.90
CA LEU A 215 -1.06 -13.42 -14.22
C LEU A 215 0.24 -12.97 -14.87
N THR A 216 1.30 -12.78 -14.07
CA THR A 216 2.57 -12.26 -14.55
C THR A 216 3.44 -13.39 -15.08
N PRO A 217 3.87 -13.33 -16.36
CA PRO A 217 4.84 -14.30 -16.88
C PRO A 217 6.17 -14.24 -16.10
N PRO A 218 6.84 -15.38 -15.88
CA PRO A 218 8.16 -15.38 -15.28
C PRO A 218 9.13 -14.43 -15.99
N GLY A 219 9.87 -13.64 -15.22
CA GLY A 219 10.80 -12.62 -15.72
C GLY A 219 10.14 -11.29 -16.14
N ALA A 220 8.82 -11.16 -16.02
CA ALA A 220 8.10 -9.92 -16.32
C ALA A 220 7.60 -9.18 -15.08
N GLU A 221 7.98 -9.63 -13.88
CA GLU A 221 7.50 -9.11 -12.59
C GLU A 221 7.82 -7.62 -12.43
N LEU A 222 9.08 -7.26 -12.63
CA LEU A 222 9.57 -5.88 -12.56
C LEU A 222 8.88 -4.99 -13.61
N GLU A 223 8.85 -5.45 -14.87
CA GLU A 223 8.25 -4.70 -15.97
C GLU A 223 6.77 -4.40 -15.69
N LEU A 224 6.02 -5.42 -15.34
CA LEU A 224 4.58 -5.27 -15.13
C LEU A 224 4.29 -4.37 -13.93
N HIS A 225 4.98 -4.58 -12.79
CA HIS A 225 4.84 -3.73 -11.61
C HIS A 225 5.13 -2.26 -11.95
N ILE A 226 6.31 -1.97 -12.48
CA ILE A 226 6.75 -0.59 -12.73
C ILE A 226 5.85 0.09 -13.77
N ASN A 227 5.45 -0.59 -14.81
CA ASN A 227 4.63 0.01 -15.86
C ASN A 227 3.17 0.23 -15.42
N LEU A 228 2.59 -0.65 -14.61
CA LEU A 228 1.28 -0.40 -13.98
C LEU A 228 1.35 0.77 -12.99
N LEU A 229 2.42 0.85 -12.20
CA LEU A 229 2.67 1.97 -11.28
C LEU A 229 2.78 3.30 -12.05
N ARG A 230 3.62 3.36 -13.09
CA ARG A 230 3.78 4.53 -13.96
C ARG A 230 2.46 4.94 -14.60
N HIS A 231 1.72 3.96 -15.11
CA HIS A 231 0.40 4.20 -15.72
C HIS A 231 -0.60 4.76 -14.69
N GLY A 232 -0.61 4.21 -13.50
CA GLY A 232 -1.46 4.69 -12.39
C GLY A 232 -1.14 6.12 -11.95
N ARG A 233 0.14 6.50 -11.95
CA ARG A 233 0.59 7.85 -11.59
C ARG A 233 0.33 8.87 -12.70
N ARG A 234 0.58 8.53 -13.96
CA ARG A 234 0.57 9.48 -15.09
C ARG A 234 -0.75 9.56 -15.83
N THR A 235 -1.47 8.46 -15.94
CA THR A 235 -2.66 8.35 -16.82
C THR A 235 -3.90 7.91 -16.07
N CYS A 236 -3.88 6.77 -15.39
CA CYS A 236 -5.03 6.19 -14.71
C CYS A 236 -5.13 6.68 -13.26
N GLN A 237 -5.26 7.99 -13.06
CA GLN A 237 -5.35 8.61 -11.74
C GLN A 237 -6.64 8.20 -11.00
N ALA A 238 -6.64 8.36 -9.65
CA ALA A 238 -7.74 7.90 -8.83
C ALA A 238 -9.08 8.60 -9.17
N GLN A 239 -9.10 9.93 -9.10
CA GLN A 239 -10.32 10.71 -9.28
C GLN A 239 -10.60 11.11 -10.73
N ARG A 240 -9.57 11.41 -11.51
CA ARG A 240 -9.70 11.97 -12.88
C ARG A 240 -8.76 11.25 -13.84
N PRO A 241 -9.02 9.97 -14.17
CA PRO A 241 -8.19 9.27 -15.14
C PRO A 241 -8.29 9.91 -16.53
N ALA A 242 -7.17 9.99 -17.22
CA ALA A 242 -7.09 10.57 -18.55
C ALA A 242 -7.47 9.52 -19.64
N CYS A 243 -8.71 9.00 -19.59
CA CYS A 243 -9.16 7.90 -20.44
C CYS A 243 -9.13 8.22 -21.93
N GLU A 244 -9.31 9.48 -22.32
CA GLU A 244 -9.32 9.92 -23.71
C GLU A 244 -7.95 9.74 -24.41
N ARG A 245 -6.86 9.98 -23.65
CA ARG A 245 -5.49 9.82 -24.14
C ARG A 245 -4.82 8.53 -23.66
N CYS A 246 -5.58 7.62 -23.06
CA CYS A 246 -5.05 6.38 -22.50
C CYS A 246 -4.74 5.37 -23.60
N ALA A 247 -3.50 4.91 -23.70
CA ALA A 247 -3.08 3.91 -24.65
C ALA A 247 -3.79 2.55 -24.49
N LEU A 248 -4.36 2.29 -23.28
CA LEU A 248 -5.11 1.09 -22.95
C LEU A 248 -6.64 1.26 -23.09
N ALA A 249 -7.12 2.42 -23.53
CA ALA A 249 -8.55 2.74 -23.55
C ALA A 249 -9.41 1.70 -24.29
N ARG A 250 -8.93 1.17 -25.41
CA ARG A 250 -9.64 0.16 -26.20
C ARG A 250 -9.73 -1.21 -25.52
N MET A 251 -8.85 -1.47 -24.57
CA MET A 251 -8.77 -2.72 -23.81
C MET A 251 -9.35 -2.60 -22.40
N CYS A 252 -9.76 -1.40 -21.97
CA CYS A 252 -10.18 -1.12 -20.61
C CYS A 252 -11.70 -1.26 -20.44
N PRO A 253 -12.21 -2.24 -19.67
CA PRO A 253 -13.64 -2.40 -19.44
C PRO A 253 -14.25 -1.25 -18.62
N SER A 254 -13.44 -0.56 -17.81
CA SER A 254 -13.91 0.58 -17.01
C SER A 254 -13.84 1.92 -17.76
N ARG A 255 -13.46 1.93 -19.04
CA ARG A 255 -13.30 3.17 -19.81
C ARG A 255 -14.53 4.06 -19.75
N ASP A 256 -15.70 3.50 -19.98
CA ASP A 256 -16.93 4.26 -20.14
C ASP A 256 -17.46 4.78 -18.79
N GLU A 257 -17.13 4.14 -17.67
CA GLU A 257 -17.44 4.62 -16.31
C GLU A 257 -16.76 5.96 -16.01
N TYR A 258 -15.59 6.23 -16.61
CA TYR A 258 -14.77 7.41 -16.36
C TYR A 258 -14.72 8.38 -17.54
N ARG A 259 -15.42 8.07 -18.60
CA ARG A 259 -15.52 8.98 -19.77
C ARG A 259 -16.37 10.18 -19.38
N ARG A 260 -15.80 11.36 -19.44
CA ARG A 260 -16.57 12.57 -19.20
C ARG A 260 -17.57 12.75 -20.36
N PRO A 261 -18.82 13.15 -20.08
CA PRO A 261 -19.66 13.66 -21.13
C PRO A 261 -18.98 14.88 -21.77
N PRO A 262 -19.14 15.12 -23.08
CA PRO A 262 -18.64 16.33 -23.71
C PRO A 262 -19.15 17.51 -22.90
N ARG A 263 -18.27 18.50 -22.65
CA ARG A 263 -18.71 19.76 -22.03
C ARG A 263 -19.74 20.39 -22.98
N PRO A 264 -20.88 20.90 -22.46
CA PRO A 264 -21.84 21.63 -23.26
C PRO A 264 -21.21 22.84 -23.91
#